data_cf95cea49dfbe69e431d3f89ef42a4b8
#
_entry.id   cf95cea49dfbe69e431d3f89ef42a4b8
#
_cell.length_a   1.000
_cell.length_b   1.000
_cell.length_c   1.000
_cell.angle_alpha   90.00
_cell.angle_beta   90.00
_cell.angle_gamma   90.00
#
_symmetry.space_group_name_H-M   'P 1'
#
loop_
_entity.id
_entity.type
_entity.pdbx_description
1 polymer ?
#
loop_
_entity_poly.entity_id
_entity_poly.type
_entity_poly.pdbx_seq_one_letter_code
_entity_poly.pdbx_strand_id
1 'polypeptide(L)'
;MEIIAEIGQNFNGDINLAIQLILKAKESGADVAKFQLYNAKELFSKNNNPWYEYNCKTEITYNNVKILKQVCDDNDIEFMASAFDIERVDWLESIGVKRHKLASRSINNDVLINKVLQTNKQTLVSLGMWKDAEFPEINSKNIKFLHCISKYPTPLKDVNLDQINFE
;
A
#
# COMPACT_ATOMS: atom_id res chain seq x y z
N MET A 1 9.75 11.68 -12.68
CA MET A 1 9.57 11.25 -11.28
C MET A 1 8.13 10.86 -11.10
N GLU A 2 7.85 9.70 -10.50
CA GLU A 2 6.50 9.23 -10.24
C GLU A 2 6.07 9.65 -8.82
N ILE A 3 4.84 10.15 -8.68
CA ILE A 3 4.29 10.61 -7.40
C ILE A 3 3.13 9.70 -7.01
N ILE A 4 3.28 9.01 -5.87
CA ILE A 4 2.26 8.14 -5.29
C ILE A 4 1.61 8.86 -4.11
N ALA A 5 0.34 9.27 -4.27
CA ALA A 5 -0.44 9.85 -3.19
C ALA A 5 -0.92 8.75 -2.23
N GLU A 6 -0.44 8.75 -0.98
CA GLU A 6 -0.89 7.83 0.07
C GLU A 6 -2.21 8.32 0.67
N ILE A 7 -3.33 7.88 0.12
CA ILE A 7 -4.65 8.13 0.69
C ILE A 7 -4.83 7.29 1.97
N GLY A 8 -4.34 6.05 1.93
CA GLY A 8 -4.31 5.17 3.10
C GLY A 8 -5.70 5.00 3.73
N GLN A 9 -5.83 5.44 4.97
CA GLN A 9 -7.08 5.40 5.76
C GLN A 9 -7.71 6.80 5.96
N ASN A 10 -7.17 7.86 5.32
CA ASN A 10 -7.60 9.25 5.55
C ASN A 10 -9.05 9.53 5.11
N PHE A 11 -9.67 8.60 4.38
CA PHE A 11 -11.09 8.67 4.02
C PHE A 11 -12.04 8.37 5.20
N ASN A 12 -11.53 7.99 6.39
CA ASN A 12 -12.29 7.78 7.63
C ASN A 12 -13.50 6.83 7.50
N GLY A 13 -13.44 5.87 6.56
CA GLY A 13 -14.54 4.93 6.27
C GLY A 13 -15.67 5.52 5.41
N ASP A 14 -15.52 6.74 4.91
CA ASP A 14 -16.46 7.37 3.99
C ASP A 14 -15.96 7.21 2.54
N ILE A 15 -16.68 6.42 1.75
CA ILE A 15 -16.33 6.15 0.36
C ILE A 15 -16.39 7.41 -0.52
N ASN A 16 -17.29 8.35 -0.22
CA ASN A 16 -17.38 9.58 -0.98
C ASN A 16 -16.16 10.47 -0.71
N LEU A 17 -15.68 10.50 0.53
CA LEU A 17 -14.41 11.16 0.86
C LEU A 17 -13.23 10.47 0.16
N ALA A 18 -13.21 9.13 0.08
CA ALA A 18 -12.17 8.41 -0.65
C ALA A 18 -12.14 8.83 -2.14
N ILE A 19 -13.31 8.94 -2.77
CA ILE A 19 -13.43 9.42 -4.15
C ILE A 19 -12.90 10.86 -4.29
N GLN A 20 -13.29 11.76 -3.39
CA GLN A 20 -12.79 13.14 -3.40
C GLN A 20 -11.27 13.20 -3.26
N LEU A 21 -10.68 12.35 -2.41
CA LEU A 21 -9.22 12.27 -2.23
C LEU A 21 -8.51 11.77 -3.49
N ILE A 22 -9.08 10.84 -4.26
CA ILE A 22 -8.57 10.42 -5.56
C ILE A 22 -8.53 11.61 -6.52
N LEU A 23 -9.66 12.32 -6.64
CA LEU A 23 -9.78 13.47 -7.54
C LEU A 23 -8.80 14.58 -7.17
N LYS A 24 -8.63 14.86 -5.88
CA LYS A 24 -7.66 15.84 -5.41
C LYS A 24 -6.21 15.41 -5.58
N ALA A 25 -5.91 14.11 -5.44
CA ALA A 25 -4.59 13.59 -5.75
C ALA A 25 -4.25 13.79 -7.24
N LYS A 26 -5.20 13.47 -8.14
CA LYS A 26 -5.03 13.73 -9.59
C LYS A 26 -4.85 15.20 -9.91
N GLU A 27 -5.72 16.07 -9.38
CA GLU A 27 -5.65 17.52 -9.57
C GLU A 27 -4.31 18.10 -9.09
N SER A 28 -3.73 17.50 -8.04
CA SER A 28 -2.43 17.89 -7.48
C SER A 28 -1.22 17.32 -8.24
N GLY A 29 -1.45 16.57 -9.33
CA GLY A 29 -0.40 16.01 -10.17
C GLY A 29 0.17 14.66 -9.70
N ALA A 30 -0.54 13.92 -8.84
CA ALA A 30 -0.14 12.57 -8.50
C ALA A 30 -0.44 11.61 -9.66
N ASP A 31 0.46 10.64 -9.85
CA ASP A 31 0.34 9.57 -10.85
C ASP A 31 -0.46 8.39 -10.31
N VAL A 32 -0.43 8.17 -9.01
CA VAL A 32 -1.00 7.00 -8.32
C VAL A 32 -1.77 7.42 -7.08
N ALA A 33 -2.98 6.88 -6.91
CA ALA A 33 -3.76 6.93 -5.67
C ALA A 33 -3.62 5.61 -4.92
N LYS A 34 -3.02 5.62 -3.71
CA LYS A 34 -2.71 4.40 -2.96
C LYS A 34 -3.55 4.26 -1.71
N PHE A 35 -4.13 3.05 -1.55
CA PHE A 35 -4.94 2.63 -0.42
C PHE A 35 -4.31 1.47 0.36
N GLN A 36 -5.02 0.97 1.38
CA GLN A 36 -4.65 -0.18 2.17
C GLN A 36 -5.82 -1.16 2.24
N LEU A 37 -5.58 -2.43 1.89
CA LEU A 37 -6.58 -3.48 1.90
C LEU A 37 -6.21 -4.56 2.90
N TYR A 38 -7.03 -4.72 3.91
CA TYR A 38 -6.81 -5.66 5.02
C TYR A 38 -8.15 -6.14 5.59
N ASN A 39 -8.11 -7.25 6.32
CA ASN A 39 -9.14 -7.63 7.27
C ASN A 39 -8.76 -7.07 8.64
N ALA A 40 -9.55 -6.14 9.15
CA ALA A 40 -9.20 -5.46 10.40
C ALA A 40 -9.14 -6.40 11.60
N LYS A 41 -10.02 -7.40 11.65
CA LYS A 41 -10.08 -8.37 12.75
C LYS A 41 -8.91 -9.34 12.78
N GLU A 42 -8.34 -9.64 11.61
CA GLU A 42 -7.18 -10.53 11.48
C GLU A 42 -5.85 -9.77 11.65
N LEU A 43 -5.80 -8.53 11.16
CA LEU A 43 -4.57 -7.75 11.15
C LEU A 43 -4.30 -7.04 12.47
N PHE A 44 -5.34 -6.68 13.23
CA PHE A 44 -5.23 -5.86 14.44
C PHE A 44 -5.82 -6.57 15.64
N SER A 45 -5.06 -6.66 16.74
CA SER A 45 -5.61 -7.09 18.02
C SER A 45 -6.60 -6.04 18.55
N LYS A 46 -7.72 -6.51 19.10
CA LYS A 46 -8.67 -5.64 19.80
C LYS A 46 -8.16 -5.22 21.19
N ASN A 47 -7.36 -6.08 21.82
CA ASN A 47 -6.87 -5.87 23.17
C ASN A 47 -5.86 -4.73 23.22
N ASN A 48 -6.12 -3.73 24.05
CA ASN A 48 -5.26 -2.55 24.28
C ASN A 48 -4.89 -1.79 22.99
N ASN A 49 -5.76 -1.82 21.98
CA ASN A 49 -5.55 -1.11 20.73
C ASN A 49 -6.60 0.01 20.56
N PRO A 50 -6.22 1.26 20.85
CA PRO A 50 -7.15 2.39 20.74
C PRO A 50 -7.61 2.66 19.30
N TRP A 51 -6.88 2.13 18.31
CA TRP A 51 -7.17 2.30 16.89
C TRP A 51 -8.01 1.17 16.30
N TYR A 52 -8.38 0.14 17.08
CA TYR A 52 -9.07 -1.03 16.55
C TYR A 52 -10.38 -0.67 15.84
N GLU A 53 -11.25 0.10 16.51
CA GLU A 53 -12.54 0.51 15.93
C GLU A 53 -12.36 1.41 14.69
N TYR A 54 -11.34 2.27 14.70
CA TYR A 54 -10.98 3.06 13.53
C TYR A 54 -10.54 2.17 12.36
N ASN A 55 -9.69 1.17 12.61
CA ASN A 55 -9.27 0.22 11.59
C ASN A 55 -10.43 -0.62 11.04
N CYS A 56 -11.39 -1.02 11.90
CA CYS A 56 -12.60 -1.69 11.44
C CYS A 56 -13.46 -0.78 10.54
N LYS A 57 -13.59 0.49 10.92
CA LYS A 57 -14.34 1.48 10.15
C LYS A 57 -13.72 1.78 8.78
N THR A 58 -12.39 1.75 8.69
CA THR A 58 -11.63 2.07 7.48
C THR A 58 -11.25 0.84 6.64
N GLU A 59 -11.76 -0.34 6.99
CA GLU A 59 -11.66 -1.53 6.16
C GLU A 59 -12.46 -1.33 4.86
N ILE A 60 -11.80 -1.54 3.72
CA ILE A 60 -12.43 -1.36 2.40
C ILE A 60 -13.00 -2.70 1.96
N THR A 61 -14.29 -2.73 1.62
CA THR A 61 -14.95 -3.92 1.06
C THR A 61 -14.57 -4.13 -0.39
N TYR A 62 -14.69 -5.36 -0.90
CA TYR A 62 -14.44 -5.67 -2.31
C TYR A 62 -15.24 -4.80 -3.29
N ASN A 63 -16.53 -4.52 -2.97
CA ASN A 63 -17.34 -3.64 -3.81
C ASN A 63 -16.80 -2.22 -3.85
N ASN A 64 -16.33 -1.70 -2.72
CA ASN A 64 -15.72 -0.37 -2.66
C ASN A 64 -14.37 -0.33 -3.41
N VAL A 65 -13.58 -1.41 -3.35
CA VAL A 65 -12.34 -1.51 -4.16
C VAL A 65 -12.65 -1.35 -5.64
N LYS A 66 -13.70 -2.02 -6.17
CA LYS A 66 -14.11 -1.88 -7.57
C LYS A 66 -14.53 -0.46 -7.92
N ILE A 67 -15.31 0.19 -7.03
CA ILE A 67 -15.72 1.59 -7.23
C ILE A 67 -14.51 2.52 -7.29
N LEU A 68 -13.59 2.42 -6.32
CA LEU A 68 -12.39 3.26 -6.27
C LEU A 68 -11.48 3.03 -7.48
N LYS A 69 -11.34 1.77 -7.92
CA LYS A 69 -10.60 1.43 -9.15
C LYS A 69 -11.23 2.08 -10.37
N GLN A 70 -12.55 1.98 -10.53
CA GLN A 70 -13.25 2.61 -11.64
C GLN A 70 -13.09 4.14 -11.63
N VAL A 71 -13.21 4.79 -10.47
CA VAL A 71 -12.97 6.23 -10.33
C VAL A 71 -11.55 6.60 -10.75
N CYS A 72 -10.56 5.79 -10.37
CA CYS A 72 -9.18 6.01 -10.79
C CYS A 72 -9.03 5.90 -12.32
N ASP A 73 -9.63 4.87 -12.93
CA ASP A 73 -9.56 4.66 -14.38
C ASP A 73 -10.24 5.78 -15.16
N ASP A 74 -11.42 6.23 -14.71
CA ASP A 74 -12.18 7.32 -15.34
C ASP A 74 -11.46 8.67 -15.28
N ASN A 75 -10.46 8.80 -14.38
CA ASN A 75 -9.70 10.04 -14.17
C ASN A 75 -8.21 9.91 -14.52
N ASP A 76 -7.81 8.88 -15.25
CA ASP A 76 -6.42 8.65 -15.66
C ASP A 76 -5.40 8.75 -14.52
N ILE A 77 -5.71 8.21 -13.33
CA ILE A 77 -4.79 8.04 -12.21
C ILE A 77 -4.69 6.56 -11.88
N GLU A 78 -3.49 6.05 -11.60
CA GLU A 78 -3.34 4.63 -11.27
C GLU A 78 -3.92 4.32 -9.89
N PHE A 79 -4.78 3.29 -9.81
CA PHE A 79 -5.18 2.70 -8.52
C PHE A 79 -4.09 1.74 -8.03
N MET A 80 -3.66 1.91 -6.80
CA MET A 80 -2.73 1.01 -6.11
C MET A 80 -3.23 0.72 -4.69
N ALA A 81 -2.93 -0.46 -4.16
CA ALA A 81 -3.14 -0.74 -2.74
C ALA A 81 -2.05 -1.63 -2.15
N SER A 82 -1.76 -1.42 -0.87
CA SER A 82 -1.04 -2.41 -0.08
C SER A 82 -2.01 -3.50 0.35
N ALA A 83 -1.76 -4.75 -0.07
CA ALA A 83 -2.47 -5.92 0.44
C ALA A 83 -1.78 -6.48 1.67
N PHE A 84 -2.56 -6.90 2.67
CA PHE A 84 -2.05 -7.47 3.91
C PHE A 84 -2.34 -8.96 4.08
N ASP A 85 -3.08 -9.55 3.15
CA ASP A 85 -3.42 -10.97 3.11
C ASP A 85 -3.63 -11.44 1.67
N ILE A 86 -3.75 -12.76 1.49
CA ILE A 86 -3.87 -13.42 0.19
C ILE A 86 -5.17 -13.02 -0.52
N GLU A 87 -6.29 -12.96 0.21
CA GLU A 87 -7.60 -12.62 -0.37
C GLU A 87 -7.56 -11.23 -1.00
N ARG A 88 -6.89 -10.26 -0.37
CA ARG A 88 -6.76 -8.89 -0.90
C ARG A 88 -5.84 -8.85 -2.12
N VAL A 89 -4.84 -9.74 -2.23
CA VAL A 89 -4.08 -9.92 -3.47
C VAL A 89 -4.99 -10.43 -4.58
N ASP A 90 -5.84 -11.43 -4.31
CA ASP A 90 -6.80 -11.96 -5.30
C ASP A 90 -7.81 -10.89 -5.75
N TRP A 91 -8.27 -10.03 -4.83
CA TRP A 91 -9.11 -8.88 -5.20
C TRP A 91 -8.40 -7.93 -6.16
N LEU A 92 -7.15 -7.57 -5.87
CA LEU A 92 -6.35 -6.69 -6.71
C LEU A 92 -6.11 -7.30 -8.09
N GLU A 93 -5.84 -8.60 -8.17
CA GLU A 93 -5.71 -9.30 -9.45
C GLU A 93 -7.01 -9.27 -10.25
N SER A 94 -8.14 -9.52 -9.60
CA SER A 94 -9.46 -9.56 -10.25
C SER A 94 -9.91 -8.22 -10.85
N ILE A 95 -9.43 -7.10 -10.28
CA ILE A 95 -9.69 -5.74 -10.80
C ILE A 95 -8.61 -5.22 -11.73
N GLY A 96 -7.59 -6.03 -12.04
CA GLY A 96 -6.56 -5.70 -13.02
C GLY A 96 -5.61 -4.60 -12.62
N VAL A 97 -5.10 -4.59 -11.36
CA VAL A 97 -4.05 -3.63 -10.97
C VAL A 97 -2.78 -3.83 -11.81
N LYS A 98 -2.05 -2.75 -12.06
CA LYS A 98 -0.81 -2.81 -12.84
C LYS A 98 0.34 -3.42 -12.05
N ARG A 99 0.38 -3.21 -10.74
CA ARG A 99 1.47 -3.60 -9.84
C ARG A 99 0.98 -3.73 -8.39
N HIS A 100 1.80 -4.35 -7.57
CA HIS A 100 1.53 -4.59 -6.15
C HIS A 100 2.38 -3.70 -5.25
N LYS A 101 1.92 -3.56 -4.00
CA LYS A 101 2.64 -2.90 -2.91
C LYS A 101 2.64 -3.80 -1.67
N LEU A 102 3.83 -4.08 -1.14
CA LEU A 102 4.01 -4.72 0.15
C LEU A 102 4.45 -3.69 1.20
N ALA A 103 3.71 -3.59 2.28
CA ALA A 103 4.02 -2.69 3.38
C ALA A 103 5.21 -3.21 4.21
N SER A 104 5.91 -2.31 4.90
CA SER A 104 7.07 -2.66 5.72
C SER A 104 6.79 -3.77 6.74
N ARG A 105 5.59 -3.79 7.34
CA ARG A 105 5.20 -4.83 8.30
C ARG A 105 5.02 -6.22 7.69
N SER A 106 4.87 -6.31 6.37
CA SER A 106 4.68 -7.58 5.65
C SER A 106 5.97 -8.17 5.12
N ILE A 107 7.14 -7.54 5.38
CA ILE A 107 8.43 -7.95 4.79
C ILE A 107 8.87 -9.36 5.21
N ASN A 108 8.39 -9.86 6.34
CA ASN A 108 8.68 -11.21 6.84
C ASN A 108 7.49 -12.18 6.65
N ASN A 109 6.51 -11.83 5.82
CA ASN A 109 5.38 -12.70 5.51
C ASN A 109 5.62 -13.43 4.17
N ASP A 110 6.36 -14.53 4.23
CA ASP A 110 6.75 -15.30 3.04
C ASP A 110 5.54 -15.78 2.24
N VAL A 111 4.44 -16.12 2.91
CA VAL A 111 3.22 -16.59 2.24
C VAL A 111 2.63 -15.49 1.38
N LEU A 112 2.53 -14.28 1.91
CA LEU A 112 2.02 -13.11 1.17
C LEU A 112 2.99 -12.70 0.06
N ILE A 113 4.30 -12.68 0.35
CA ILE A 113 5.35 -12.37 -0.64
C ILE A 113 5.26 -13.35 -1.81
N ASN A 114 5.26 -14.66 -1.55
CA ASN A 114 5.16 -15.67 -2.59
C ASN A 114 3.88 -15.54 -3.41
N LYS A 115 2.74 -15.24 -2.78
CA LYS A 115 1.48 -14.99 -3.49
C LYS A 115 1.60 -13.82 -4.46
N VAL A 116 2.19 -12.70 -4.03
CA VAL A 116 2.40 -11.53 -4.89
C VAL A 116 3.39 -11.83 -6.01
N LEU A 117 4.48 -12.55 -5.74
CA LEU A 117 5.47 -12.93 -6.76
C LEU A 117 4.88 -13.80 -7.87
N GLN A 118 3.93 -14.69 -7.56
CA GLN A 118 3.23 -15.53 -8.54
C GLN A 118 2.44 -14.70 -9.57
N THR A 119 2.11 -13.45 -9.28
CA THR A 119 1.42 -12.57 -10.24
C THR A 119 2.32 -12.11 -11.38
N ASN A 120 3.62 -12.23 -11.25
CA ASN A 120 4.65 -11.72 -12.17
C ASN A 120 4.55 -10.22 -12.47
N LYS A 121 3.82 -9.46 -11.67
CA LYS A 121 3.71 -7.99 -11.77
C LYS A 121 4.81 -7.28 -11.00
N GLN A 122 5.10 -6.05 -11.37
CA GLN A 122 5.98 -5.19 -10.60
C GLN A 122 5.46 -5.08 -9.16
N THR A 123 6.36 -5.17 -8.19
CA THR A 123 6.03 -5.08 -6.77
C THR A 123 6.94 -4.09 -6.06
N LEU A 124 6.33 -3.09 -5.43
CA LEU A 124 7.04 -2.14 -4.58
C LEU A 124 7.06 -2.67 -3.15
N VAL A 125 8.24 -2.82 -2.56
CA VAL A 125 8.43 -3.39 -1.22
C VAL A 125 9.06 -2.35 -0.30
N SER A 126 8.34 -1.95 0.75
CA SER A 126 8.86 -1.02 1.76
C SER A 126 9.75 -1.72 2.77
N LEU A 127 10.93 -1.14 3.06
CA LEU A 127 11.93 -1.71 3.95
C LEU A 127 11.98 -1.08 5.34
N GLY A 128 11.01 -0.25 5.73
CA GLY A 128 11.05 0.47 7.00
C GLY A 128 11.06 -0.40 8.27
N MET A 129 10.70 -1.68 8.18
CA MET A 129 10.80 -2.65 9.29
C MET A 129 11.85 -3.75 9.02
N TRP A 130 12.58 -3.65 7.93
CA TRP A 130 13.72 -4.52 7.65
C TRP A 130 14.90 -4.12 8.54
N LYS A 131 15.58 -5.09 9.13
CA LYS A 131 16.60 -4.84 10.16
C LYS A 131 18.02 -5.17 9.73
N ASP A 132 18.16 -5.96 8.66
CA ASP A 132 19.46 -6.39 8.19
C ASP A 132 20.11 -5.31 7.32
N ALA A 133 21.44 -5.31 7.28
CA ALA A 133 22.22 -4.36 6.48
C ALA A 133 22.13 -4.65 4.97
N GLU A 134 21.89 -5.90 4.61
CA GLU A 134 21.74 -6.34 3.24
C GLU A 134 20.26 -6.34 2.83
N PHE A 135 19.97 -6.15 1.54
CA PHE A 135 18.60 -6.23 1.04
C PHE A 135 18.01 -7.65 1.19
N PRO A 136 16.69 -7.77 1.37
CA PRO A 136 16.04 -9.09 1.40
C PRO A 136 16.35 -9.87 0.13
N GLU A 137 16.72 -11.13 0.25
CA GLU A 137 16.91 -12.03 -0.88
C GLU A 137 15.57 -12.46 -1.47
N ILE A 138 14.93 -11.55 -2.21
CA ILE A 138 13.72 -11.86 -2.98
C ILE A 138 14.13 -12.03 -4.45
N ASN A 139 14.18 -13.26 -4.90
CA ASN A 139 14.61 -13.58 -6.27
C ASN A 139 13.53 -13.25 -7.31
N SER A 140 13.39 -11.98 -7.65
CA SER A 140 12.48 -11.52 -8.70
C SER A 140 12.99 -10.22 -9.33
N LYS A 141 13.00 -10.18 -10.68
CA LYS A 141 13.33 -8.97 -11.45
C LYS A 141 12.28 -7.86 -11.36
N ASN A 142 11.10 -8.19 -10.85
CA ASN A 142 9.95 -7.28 -10.79
C ASN A 142 9.84 -6.55 -9.44
N ILE A 143 10.84 -6.70 -8.55
CA ILE A 143 10.84 -6.03 -7.24
C ILE A 143 11.59 -4.70 -7.31
N LYS A 144 10.97 -3.68 -6.71
CA LYS A 144 11.64 -2.42 -6.35
C LYS A 144 11.50 -2.18 -4.86
N PHE A 145 12.62 -2.00 -4.17
CA PHE A 145 12.64 -1.66 -2.77
C PHE A 145 12.44 -0.16 -2.56
N LEU A 146 11.70 0.19 -1.51
CA LEU A 146 11.48 1.57 -1.10
C LEU A 146 12.17 1.81 0.24
N HIS A 147 13.03 2.83 0.28
CA HIS A 147 13.55 3.35 1.54
C HIS A 147 12.40 3.97 2.35
N CYS A 148 12.23 3.52 3.59
CA CYS A 148 11.17 3.98 4.47
C CYS A 148 11.67 4.03 5.91
N ILE A 149 11.14 4.97 6.69
CA ILE A 149 11.34 5.04 8.13
C ILE A 149 9.97 4.83 8.79
N SER A 150 9.82 3.70 9.51
CA SER A 150 8.55 3.33 10.16
C SER A 150 8.36 4.10 11.48
N LYS A 151 8.23 5.42 11.36
CA LYS A 151 8.06 6.34 12.48
C LYS A 151 7.12 7.49 12.08
N TYR A 152 6.11 7.77 12.89
CA TYR A 152 5.11 8.81 12.62
C TYR A 152 4.96 9.79 13.78
N PRO A 153 5.16 11.11 13.57
CA PRO A 153 5.75 11.69 12.36
C PRO A 153 7.24 11.34 12.23
N THR A 154 7.76 11.28 11.02
CA THR A 154 9.18 11.02 10.77
C THR A 154 9.99 12.30 10.99
N PRO A 155 10.89 12.39 12.00
CA PRO A 155 11.75 13.53 12.18
C PRO A 155 12.79 13.63 11.05
N LEU A 156 13.05 14.86 10.55
CA LEU A 156 14.02 15.07 9.47
C LEU A 156 15.40 14.48 9.75
N LYS A 157 15.85 14.49 11.00
CA LYS A 157 17.15 13.91 11.43
C LYS A 157 17.25 12.40 11.24
N ASP A 158 16.10 11.71 11.13
CA ASP A 158 16.05 10.25 10.95
C ASP A 158 15.99 9.90 9.45
N VAL A 159 15.83 10.88 8.56
CA VAL A 159 15.79 10.69 7.11
C VAL A 159 17.23 10.60 6.58
N ASN A 160 17.57 9.50 5.94
CA ASN A 160 18.85 9.30 5.28
C ASN A 160 18.61 8.89 3.83
N LEU A 161 18.79 9.83 2.90
CA LEU A 161 18.63 9.60 1.46
C LEU A 161 19.93 9.18 0.77
N ASP A 162 21.07 9.20 1.47
CA ASP A 162 22.37 8.80 0.93
C ASP A 162 22.44 7.30 0.60
N GLN A 163 21.49 6.52 1.12
CA GLN A 163 21.34 5.10 0.82
C GLN A 163 20.59 4.81 -0.49
N ILE A 164 20.02 5.86 -1.13
CA ILE A 164 19.27 5.71 -2.37
C ILE A 164 20.23 5.97 -3.53
N ASN A 165 20.54 4.92 -4.29
CA ASN A 165 21.20 5.08 -5.58
C ASN A 165 20.15 5.51 -6.61
N PHE A 166 20.28 6.71 -7.11
CA PHE A 166 19.50 7.21 -8.24
C PHE A 166 20.22 6.73 -9.53
N GLU A 167 19.86 5.54 -10.00
CA GLU A 167 20.20 5.06 -11.35
C GLU A 167 19.08 5.37 -12.34
#